data_35bd6a257b49b879a7ea2d709153eeb1
#
_entry.id   35bd6a257b49b879a7ea2d709153eeb1
#
_cell.length_a   1.000
_cell.length_b   1.000
_cell.length_c   1.000
_cell.angle_alpha   90.00
_cell.angle_beta   90.00
_cell.angle_gamma   90.00
#
_symmetry.space_group_name_H-M   'P 1'
#
loop_
_entity.id
_entity.type
_entity.pdbx_description
1 polymer ?
#
loop_
_entity_poly.entity_id
_entity_poly.type
_entity_poly.pdbx_seq_one_letter_code
_entity_poly.pdbx_strand_id
1 'polypeptide(L)'
;MRFFKNLYRSALAVVAGVLALASCQPEESPLARAIMTSVSGLQFAATGAEPQTITVYSDADWTVEAPEWVTVDVVNGTRTMDVTVSVGDNLRDGALDNPKKDTIVFKGYNLLATAYVIVSQDGDKYRDVVPATISEVLSMKDEEVVVLDDVAVVALSSDGFVVN
;
A
#
# COMPACT_ATOMS: atom_id res chain seq x y z
N MET A 1 -8.78 -10.74 -73.61
CA MET A 1 -8.68 -9.53 -72.73
C MET A 1 -9.68 -9.52 -71.58
N ARG A 2 -10.77 -10.25 -71.57
CA ARG A 2 -11.75 -10.28 -70.43
C ARG A 2 -11.29 -11.12 -69.23
N PHE A 3 -10.49 -12.15 -69.42
CA PHE A 3 -10.00 -13.02 -68.35
C PHE A 3 -9.04 -12.31 -67.37
N PHE A 4 -8.17 -11.47 -67.85
CA PHE A 4 -7.18 -10.73 -67.03
C PHE A 4 -7.85 -9.66 -66.14
N LYS A 5 -8.94 -9.03 -66.62
CA LYS A 5 -9.68 -8.05 -65.80
C LYS A 5 -10.36 -8.64 -64.59
N ASN A 6 -10.83 -9.87 -64.69
CA ASN A 6 -11.51 -10.53 -63.56
C ASN A 6 -10.48 -11.05 -62.54
N LEU A 7 -9.32 -11.53 -63.00
CA LEU A 7 -8.24 -11.98 -62.12
C LEU A 7 -7.69 -10.81 -61.25
N TYR A 8 -7.53 -9.64 -61.89
CA TYR A 8 -7.06 -8.45 -61.20
C TYR A 8 -8.05 -7.92 -60.15
N ARG A 9 -9.35 -7.99 -60.44
CA ARG A 9 -10.40 -7.61 -59.51
C ARG A 9 -10.49 -8.55 -58.27
N SER A 10 -10.31 -9.85 -58.51
CA SER A 10 -10.31 -10.81 -57.43
C SER A 10 -9.07 -10.71 -56.55
N ALA A 11 -7.89 -10.46 -57.16
CA ALA A 11 -6.65 -10.25 -56.39
C ALA A 11 -6.70 -8.96 -55.59
N LEU A 12 -7.28 -7.88 -56.11
CA LEU A 12 -7.41 -6.62 -55.38
C LEU A 12 -8.37 -6.77 -54.18
N ALA A 13 -9.45 -7.51 -54.33
CA ALA A 13 -10.42 -7.76 -53.24
C ALA A 13 -9.82 -8.61 -52.11
N VAL A 14 -8.97 -9.59 -52.43
CA VAL A 14 -8.28 -10.41 -51.44
C VAL A 14 -7.23 -9.60 -50.68
N VAL A 15 -6.47 -8.77 -51.35
CA VAL A 15 -5.46 -7.88 -50.73
C VAL A 15 -6.14 -6.86 -49.79
N ALA A 16 -7.24 -6.25 -50.23
CA ALA A 16 -8.01 -5.32 -49.39
C ALA A 16 -8.63 -6.00 -48.17
N GLY A 17 -9.09 -7.25 -48.31
CA GLY A 17 -9.63 -8.05 -47.21
C GLY A 17 -8.58 -8.42 -46.16
N VAL A 18 -7.37 -8.74 -46.57
CA VAL A 18 -6.25 -9.07 -45.66
C VAL A 18 -5.75 -7.84 -44.93
N LEU A 19 -5.71 -6.67 -45.57
CA LEU A 19 -5.34 -5.39 -44.93
C LEU A 19 -6.39 -4.92 -43.92
N ALA A 20 -7.67 -5.22 -44.13
CA ALA A 20 -8.74 -4.85 -43.18
C ALA A 20 -8.70 -5.74 -41.92
N LEU A 21 -8.24 -6.98 -42.01
CA LEU A 21 -8.11 -7.88 -40.86
C LEU A 21 -6.86 -7.56 -40.01
N ALA A 22 -5.82 -6.97 -40.59
CA ALA A 22 -4.63 -6.53 -39.85
C ALA A 22 -4.85 -5.25 -39.05
N SER A 23 -5.95 -4.51 -39.28
CA SER A 23 -6.25 -3.25 -38.63
C SER A 23 -7.04 -3.37 -37.33
N CYS A 24 -7.44 -4.57 -36.92
CA CYS A 24 -8.21 -4.84 -35.71
C CYS A 24 -7.39 -5.59 -34.64
N GLN A 25 -6.12 -5.27 -34.47
CA GLN A 25 -5.47 -5.65 -33.23
C GLN A 25 -5.88 -4.65 -32.18
N PRO A 26 -6.51 -5.07 -31.06
CA PRO A 26 -6.73 -4.17 -29.95
C PRO A 26 -5.36 -3.64 -29.50
N GLU A 27 -5.23 -2.33 -29.38
CA GLU A 27 -4.04 -1.73 -28.77
C GLU A 27 -3.88 -2.39 -27.39
N GLU A 28 -2.82 -3.17 -27.21
CA GLU A 28 -2.50 -3.69 -25.89
C GLU A 28 -2.10 -2.51 -25.01
N SER A 29 -2.89 -2.28 -23.97
CA SER A 29 -2.52 -1.27 -22.99
C SER A 29 -1.17 -1.65 -22.37
N PRO A 30 -0.20 -0.73 -22.28
CA PRO A 30 1.06 -1.00 -21.60
C PRO A 30 0.88 -1.18 -20.09
N LEU A 31 -0.26 -0.76 -19.55
CA LEU A 31 -0.55 -0.85 -18.12
C LEU A 31 -1.17 -2.18 -17.74
N ALA A 32 -0.86 -2.62 -16.55
CA ALA A 32 -1.34 -3.86 -15.96
C ALA A 32 -2.87 -3.96 -15.92
N ARG A 33 -3.38 -5.15 -16.20
CA ARG A 33 -4.81 -5.51 -16.10
C ARG A 33 -5.15 -6.23 -14.81
N ALA A 34 -4.14 -6.71 -14.09
CA ALA A 34 -4.27 -7.34 -12.79
C ALA A 34 -3.11 -6.92 -11.90
N ILE A 35 -3.42 -6.44 -10.71
CA ILE A 35 -2.44 -6.09 -9.68
C ILE A 35 -2.88 -6.70 -8.35
N MET A 36 -1.93 -7.33 -7.66
CA MET A 36 -2.08 -7.85 -6.31
C MET A 36 -0.84 -7.49 -5.49
N THR A 37 -0.98 -7.45 -4.19
CA THR A 37 0.13 -7.23 -3.27
C THR A 37 0.29 -8.40 -2.31
N SER A 38 1.53 -8.65 -1.87
CA SER A 38 1.84 -9.74 -0.93
C SER A 38 1.21 -9.52 0.45
N VAL A 39 0.92 -8.26 0.79
CA VAL A 39 0.27 -7.86 2.05
C VAL A 39 -0.80 -6.81 1.79
N SER A 40 -1.79 -6.73 2.66
CA SER A 40 -2.84 -5.69 2.60
C SER A 40 -2.60 -4.54 3.58
N GLY A 41 -1.58 -4.63 4.43
CA GLY A 41 -1.26 -3.58 5.40
C GLY A 41 0.16 -3.66 5.91
N LEU A 42 0.69 -2.50 6.30
CA LEU A 42 1.99 -2.31 6.93
C LEU A 42 1.80 -1.54 8.23
N GLN A 43 2.55 -1.92 9.26
CA GLN A 43 2.58 -1.23 10.54
C GLN A 43 4.01 -0.81 10.85
N PHE A 44 4.20 0.47 11.16
CA PHE A 44 5.47 1.07 11.50
C PHE A 44 5.46 1.61 12.93
N ALA A 45 6.61 1.49 13.60
CA ALA A 45 6.82 2.14 14.89
C ALA A 45 6.84 3.68 14.74
N ALA A 46 6.60 4.39 15.83
CA ALA A 46 6.63 5.86 15.85
C ALA A 46 8.02 6.41 15.48
N THR A 47 9.09 5.78 15.95
CA THR A 47 10.48 6.19 15.71
C THR A 47 11.35 4.98 15.40
N GLY A 48 12.42 5.21 14.63
CA GLY A 48 13.36 4.16 14.25
C GLY A 48 12.72 3.02 13.45
N ALA A 49 11.66 3.31 12.68
CA ALA A 49 10.93 2.30 11.92
C ALA A 49 11.81 1.76 10.79
N GLU A 50 12.00 0.43 10.78
CA GLU A 50 12.73 -0.25 9.70
C GLU A 50 11.89 -0.30 8.42
N PRO A 51 12.51 -0.12 7.23
CA PRO A 51 11.83 -0.29 5.96
C PRO A 51 11.22 -1.68 5.80
N GLN A 52 10.06 -1.77 5.17
CA GLN A 52 9.37 -3.03 4.89
C GLN A 52 9.21 -3.23 3.38
N THR A 53 9.30 -4.47 2.93
CA THR A 53 9.21 -4.81 1.50
C THR A 53 7.87 -5.44 1.20
N ILE A 54 7.25 -4.99 0.10
CA ILE A 54 6.02 -5.53 -0.46
C ILE A 54 6.34 -6.09 -1.84
N THR A 55 5.89 -7.31 -2.15
CA THR A 55 5.88 -7.79 -3.53
C THR A 55 4.59 -7.35 -4.22
N VAL A 56 4.72 -6.62 -5.32
CA VAL A 56 3.62 -6.26 -6.21
C VAL A 56 3.59 -7.26 -7.35
N TYR A 57 2.53 -8.05 -7.46
CA TYR A 57 2.30 -9.02 -8.54
C TYR A 57 1.53 -8.34 -9.65
N SER A 58 2.09 -8.30 -10.84
CA SER A 58 1.47 -7.64 -11.99
C SER A 58 1.85 -8.31 -13.32
N ASP A 59 0.99 -8.22 -14.31
CA ASP A 59 1.19 -8.72 -15.67
C ASP A 59 1.88 -7.72 -16.60
N ALA A 60 1.84 -6.43 -16.27
CA ALA A 60 2.45 -5.35 -17.06
C ALA A 60 2.87 -4.16 -16.17
N ASP A 61 3.02 -2.99 -16.75
CA ASP A 61 3.43 -1.77 -16.05
C ASP A 61 2.32 -1.24 -15.12
N TRP A 62 2.73 -0.58 -14.05
CA TRP A 62 1.87 0.01 -13.04
C TRP A 62 2.51 1.24 -12.40
N THR A 63 1.70 2.04 -11.74
CA THR A 63 2.14 3.22 -11.00
C THR A 63 1.74 3.10 -9.53
N VAL A 64 2.45 3.81 -8.65
CA VAL A 64 2.10 3.88 -7.23
C VAL A 64 1.85 5.31 -6.80
N GLU A 65 0.81 5.50 -5.99
CA GLU A 65 0.54 6.73 -5.25
C GLU A 65 0.66 6.42 -3.76
N ALA A 66 1.50 7.18 -3.07
CA ALA A 66 1.72 7.06 -1.64
C ALA A 66 1.39 8.38 -0.94
N PRO A 67 0.96 8.33 0.34
CA PRO A 67 0.80 9.53 1.16
C PRO A 67 2.13 10.27 1.32
N GLU A 68 2.09 11.59 1.55
CA GLU A 68 3.29 12.44 1.65
C GLU A 68 4.29 12.00 2.74
N TRP A 69 3.80 11.37 3.81
CA TRP A 69 4.63 10.88 4.91
C TRP A 69 5.22 9.48 4.69
N VAL A 70 4.90 8.84 3.55
CA VAL A 70 5.37 7.51 3.17
C VAL A 70 6.29 7.63 1.97
N THR A 71 7.46 7.02 2.06
CA THR A 71 8.41 6.93 0.96
C THR A 71 8.37 5.54 0.35
N VAL A 72 8.26 5.47 -0.97
CA VAL A 72 8.40 4.25 -1.77
C VAL A 72 9.59 4.39 -2.70
N ASP A 73 10.37 3.34 -2.86
CA ASP A 73 11.57 3.34 -3.72
C ASP A 73 11.24 3.26 -5.22
N VAL A 74 10.02 2.87 -5.57
CA VAL A 74 9.54 2.72 -6.94
C VAL A 74 8.23 3.49 -7.12
N VAL A 75 8.20 4.45 -8.04
CA VAL A 75 6.98 5.22 -8.41
C VAL A 75 6.28 4.60 -9.63
N ASN A 76 7.06 4.04 -10.56
CA ASN A 76 6.57 3.33 -11.74
C ASN A 76 7.22 1.95 -11.77
N GLY A 77 6.44 0.91 -11.68
CA GLY A 77 6.90 -0.46 -11.70
C GLY A 77 6.56 -1.18 -12.99
N THR A 78 7.24 -2.28 -13.26
CA THR A 78 6.97 -3.14 -14.40
C THR A 78 6.88 -4.58 -13.93
N ARG A 79 5.80 -5.27 -14.34
CA ARG A 79 5.54 -6.66 -13.95
C ARG A 79 5.63 -6.89 -12.43
N THR A 80 5.89 -8.12 -12.03
CA THR A 80 6.07 -8.46 -10.61
C THR A 80 7.43 -7.98 -10.14
N MET A 81 7.43 -7.18 -9.05
CA MET A 81 8.66 -6.71 -8.42
C MET A 81 8.43 -6.35 -6.94
N ASP A 82 9.51 -6.24 -6.21
CA ASP A 82 9.50 -5.80 -4.83
C ASP A 82 9.56 -4.26 -4.76
N VAL A 83 8.84 -3.71 -3.79
CA VAL A 83 8.79 -2.28 -3.47
C VAL A 83 9.14 -2.11 -2.00
N THR A 84 10.11 -1.27 -1.72
CA THR A 84 10.48 -0.92 -0.34
C THR A 84 9.70 0.30 0.11
N VAL A 85 9.02 0.15 1.22
CA VAL A 85 8.23 1.21 1.87
C VAL A 85 8.92 1.63 3.15
N SER A 86 9.12 2.92 3.35
CA SER A 86 9.72 3.48 4.54
C SER A 86 8.97 4.73 5.00
N VAL A 87 9.12 5.04 6.29
CA VAL A 87 8.54 6.23 6.92
C VAL A 87 9.60 6.93 7.76
N GLY A 88 9.47 8.25 7.90
CA GLY A 88 10.27 9.00 8.87
C GLY A 88 9.72 8.87 10.28
N ASP A 89 10.44 9.40 11.26
CA ASP A 89 9.97 9.45 12.65
C ASP A 89 8.67 10.27 12.76
N ASN A 90 7.73 9.74 13.52
CA ASN A 90 6.45 10.39 13.81
C ASN A 90 6.50 11.00 15.21
N LEU A 91 7.22 12.11 15.33
CA LEU A 91 7.38 12.79 16.60
C LEU A 91 6.11 13.57 16.94
N ARG A 92 5.69 13.45 18.19
CA ARG A 92 4.56 14.18 18.74
C ARG A 92 4.89 15.68 18.86
N ASP A 93 3.97 16.51 18.36
CA ASP A 93 4.00 17.95 18.57
C ASP A 93 3.01 18.30 19.68
N GLY A 94 3.53 18.48 20.88
CA GLY A 94 2.73 18.77 22.06
C GLY A 94 2.33 17.52 22.87
N ALA A 95 1.18 17.58 23.54
CA ALA A 95 0.75 16.59 24.53
C ALA A 95 -0.04 15.41 23.94
N LEU A 96 -0.52 15.52 22.70
CA LEU A 96 -1.40 14.52 22.10
C LEU A 96 -0.61 13.47 21.31
N ASP A 97 -1.08 12.24 21.38
CA ASP A 97 -0.63 11.17 20.48
C ASP A 97 -1.08 11.45 19.04
N ASN A 98 -0.25 11.11 18.06
CA ASN A 98 -0.48 11.42 16.65
C ASN A 98 -0.27 10.21 15.72
N PRO A 99 -0.95 9.07 15.95
CA PRO A 99 -0.83 7.94 15.03
C PRO A 99 -1.30 8.35 13.63
N LYS A 100 -0.64 7.79 12.62
CA LYS A 100 -0.98 8.02 11.20
C LYS A 100 -1.56 6.75 10.59
N LYS A 101 -2.52 6.92 9.69
CA LYS A 101 -3.07 5.83 8.90
C LYS A 101 -3.53 6.36 7.56
N ASP A 102 -3.10 5.71 6.49
CA ASP A 102 -3.45 6.06 5.11
C ASP A 102 -3.32 4.84 4.19
N THR A 103 -3.39 5.04 2.88
CA THR A 103 -3.38 3.96 1.90
C THR A 103 -2.40 4.24 0.78
N ILE A 104 -1.54 3.27 0.48
CA ILE A 104 -0.74 3.24 -0.74
C ILE A 104 -1.59 2.59 -1.83
N VAL A 105 -1.65 3.20 -3.01
CA VAL A 105 -2.48 2.74 -4.13
C VAL A 105 -1.58 2.36 -5.30
N PHE A 106 -1.64 1.11 -5.73
CA PHE A 106 -0.98 0.60 -6.93
C PHE A 106 -1.99 0.55 -8.06
N LYS A 107 -1.72 1.25 -9.16
CA LYS A 107 -2.67 1.47 -10.27
C LYS A 107 -2.15 0.88 -11.57
N GLY A 108 -2.97 0.06 -12.21
CA GLY A 108 -2.79 -0.42 -13.57
C GLY A 108 -3.70 0.30 -14.56
N TYR A 109 -4.22 -0.47 -15.53
CA TYR A 109 -5.01 0.06 -16.64
C TYR A 109 -6.32 0.74 -16.21
N ASN A 110 -7.00 0.19 -15.20
CA ASN A 110 -8.29 0.69 -14.72
C ASN A 110 -8.52 0.35 -13.24
N LEU A 111 -9.68 0.72 -12.71
CA LEU A 111 -10.04 0.47 -11.31
C LEU A 111 -10.03 -1.02 -10.91
N LEU A 112 -10.24 -1.94 -11.86
CA LEU A 112 -10.18 -3.39 -11.58
C LEU A 112 -8.74 -3.87 -11.40
N ALA A 113 -7.78 -3.16 -12.01
CA ALA A 113 -6.35 -3.39 -11.85
C ALA A 113 -5.77 -2.41 -10.83
N THR A 114 -6.33 -2.39 -9.62
CA THR A 114 -5.87 -1.52 -8.54
C THR A 114 -5.75 -2.33 -7.26
N ALA A 115 -4.61 -2.20 -6.58
CA ALA A 115 -4.38 -2.81 -5.28
C ALA A 115 -4.14 -1.72 -4.22
N TYR A 116 -4.58 -2.01 -3.00
CA TYR A 116 -4.52 -1.09 -1.86
C TYR A 116 -3.73 -1.73 -0.73
N VAL A 117 -2.80 -0.98 -0.14
CA VAL A 117 -2.07 -1.38 1.06
C VAL A 117 -2.27 -0.30 2.11
N ILE A 118 -2.91 -0.66 3.20
CA ILE A 118 -3.08 0.25 4.34
C ILE A 118 -1.72 0.40 5.01
N VAL A 119 -1.27 1.64 5.20
CA VAL A 119 -0.06 1.94 5.95
C VAL A 119 -0.45 2.65 7.24
N SER A 120 0.08 2.16 8.35
CA SER A 120 -0.16 2.73 9.67
C SER A 120 1.18 2.97 10.36
N GLN A 121 1.28 4.06 11.10
CA GLN A 121 2.43 4.37 11.94
C GLN A 121 1.94 4.76 13.35
N ASP A 122 2.54 4.17 14.35
CA ASP A 122 2.23 4.50 15.75
C ASP A 122 2.53 5.96 16.04
N GLY A 123 1.79 6.55 16.96
CA GLY A 123 2.13 7.81 17.56
C GLY A 123 3.27 7.65 18.59
N ASP A 124 3.97 8.71 18.89
CA ASP A 124 5.13 8.65 19.79
C ASP A 124 4.79 8.68 21.29
N LYS A 125 3.51 8.57 21.64
CA LYS A 125 3.02 8.55 23.03
C LYS A 125 3.74 7.50 23.89
N TYR A 126 4.11 6.37 23.28
CA TYR A 126 4.74 5.25 23.99
C TYR A 126 6.25 5.15 23.79
N ARG A 127 6.89 6.18 23.19
CA ARG A 127 8.32 6.14 22.87
C ARG A 127 9.21 6.03 24.10
N ASP A 128 8.91 6.83 25.12
CA ASP A 128 9.73 6.97 26.33
C ASP A 128 8.99 6.39 27.56
N VAL A 129 8.40 5.21 27.39
CA VAL A 129 7.67 4.55 28.46
C VAL A 129 8.63 4.15 29.57
N VAL A 130 8.35 4.60 30.78
CA VAL A 130 9.17 4.31 31.98
C VAL A 130 8.50 3.24 32.81
N PRO A 131 9.25 2.22 33.28
CA PRO A 131 8.72 1.28 34.25
C PRO A 131 8.31 2.02 35.55
N ALA A 132 7.13 1.69 36.06
CA ALA A 132 6.60 2.27 37.29
C ALA A 132 5.90 1.22 38.14
N THR A 133 5.82 1.46 39.43
CA THR A 133 5.02 0.69 40.35
C THR A 133 3.60 1.26 40.45
N ILE A 134 2.63 0.45 40.89
CA ILE A 134 1.26 0.93 41.11
C ILE A 134 1.21 2.15 42.04
N SER A 135 2.05 2.20 43.08
CA SER A 135 2.12 3.32 44.02
C SER A 135 2.65 4.59 43.34
N GLU A 136 3.59 4.50 42.44
CA GLU A 136 4.12 5.63 41.68
C GLU A 136 3.07 6.17 40.70
N VAL A 137 2.35 5.31 40.00
CA VAL A 137 1.27 5.69 39.08
C VAL A 137 0.20 6.54 39.75
N LEU A 138 -0.15 6.24 41.01
CA LEU A 138 -1.15 7.02 41.76
C LEU A 138 -0.72 8.46 42.05
N SER A 139 0.58 8.77 41.93
CA SER A 139 1.14 10.11 42.14
C SER A 139 1.48 10.85 40.83
N MET A 140 1.36 10.17 39.69
CA MET A 140 1.65 10.72 38.36
C MET A 140 0.53 11.64 37.87
N LYS A 141 0.85 12.47 36.89
CA LYS A 141 -0.15 13.30 36.21
C LYS A 141 -1.00 12.45 35.29
N ASP A 142 -2.23 12.90 35.03
CA ASP A 142 -3.10 12.31 34.05
C ASP A 142 -2.41 12.27 32.67
N GLU A 143 -2.66 11.20 31.92
CA GLU A 143 -2.12 10.95 30.58
C GLU A 143 -0.63 10.57 30.50
N GLU A 144 0.09 10.39 31.59
CA GLU A 144 1.42 9.79 31.56
C GLU A 144 1.30 8.29 31.24
N VAL A 145 2.23 7.81 30.39
CA VAL A 145 2.26 6.39 29.97
C VAL A 145 3.44 5.69 30.61
N VAL A 146 3.15 4.60 31.29
CA VAL A 146 4.14 3.79 32.01
C VAL A 146 3.97 2.31 31.70
N VAL A 147 5.02 1.53 31.92
CA VAL A 147 4.93 0.06 31.94
C VAL A 147 4.83 -0.39 33.37
N LEU A 148 3.83 -1.24 33.65
CA LEU A 148 3.70 -1.96 34.89
C LEU A 148 4.08 -3.42 34.64
N ASP A 149 5.15 -3.88 35.27
CA ASP A 149 5.59 -5.26 35.21
C ASP A 149 4.96 -6.06 36.38
N ASP A 150 4.73 -7.35 36.17
CA ASP A 150 4.27 -8.31 37.16
C ASP A 150 2.95 -7.92 37.90
N VAL A 151 2.03 -7.26 37.18
CA VAL A 151 0.70 -6.93 37.71
C VAL A 151 -0.35 -7.97 37.32
N ALA A 152 -1.21 -8.33 38.24
CA ALA A 152 -2.35 -9.20 37.97
C ALA A 152 -3.64 -8.39 37.80
N VAL A 153 -4.41 -8.68 36.73
CA VAL A 153 -5.75 -8.12 36.59
C VAL A 153 -6.69 -8.86 37.51
N VAL A 154 -7.18 -8.18 38.55
CA VAL A 154 -8.03 -8.76 39.58
C VAL A 154 -9.51 -8.46 39.41
N ALA A 155 -9.86 -7.47 38.59
CA ALA A 155 -11.23 -7.15 38.24
C ALA A 155 -11.35 -6.51 36.89
N LEU A 156 -12.45 -6.73 36.18
CA LEU A 156 -12.82 -6.08 34.93
C LEU A 156 -14.16 -5.35 35.10
N SER A 157 -14.28 -4.18 34.54
CA SER A 157 -15.54 -3.43 34.42
C SER A 157 -15.77 -3.01 32.97
N SER A 158 -16.91 -2.41 32.65
CA SER A 158 -17.19 -1.85 31.33
C SER A 158 -16.23 -0.71 30.98
N ASP A 159 -15.65 -0.06 31.95
CA ASP A 159 -14.88 1.18 31.81
C ASP A 159 -13.38 0.99 32.08
N GLY A 160 -12.95 -0.22 32.43
CA GLY A 160 -11.56 -0.52 32.71
C GLY A 160 -11.29 -1.80 33.45
N PHE A 161 -10.12 -1.89 34.08
CA PHE A 161 -9.67 -3.03 34.85
C PHE A 161 -8.95 -2.57 36.11
N VAL A 162 -8.94 -3.46 37.11
CA VAL A 162 -8.19 -3.24 38.37
C VAL A 162 -7.00 -4.19 38.38
N VAL A 163 -5.82 -3.64 38.69
CA VAL A 163 -4.57 -4.41 38.83
C VAL A 163 -4.10 -4.40 40.30
N ASN A 164 -3.35 -5.44 40.64
CA ASN A 164 -2.70 -5.57 41.96
C ASN A 164 -1.26 -6.02 41.79
#